data_82ee919fc5791999fe47fc4e45d22dde
#
_entry.id   82ee919fc5791999fe47fc4e45d22dde
#
_cell.length_a   1.000
_cell.length_b   1.000
_cell.length_c   1.000
_cell.angle_alpha   90.00
_cell.angle_beta   90.00
_cell.angle_gamma   90.00
#
_symmetry.space_group_name_H-M   'P 1'
#
loop_
_entity.id
_entity.type
_entity.pdbx_description
1 polymer ?
#
loop_
_entity_poly.entity_id
_entity_poly.type
_entity_poly.pdbx_seq_one_letter_code
_entity_poly.pdbx_strand_id
1 'polypeptide(L)'
;MIDSNAATELLEPLTGLVIRAGAAILAVNPAAMGIVGKRDGSPVTDADLAADRIIAEGLARLVPEISVVSEERVQLAKIAYRGSFFLVDPLDGTKEFVAGRNEFTVNLALVTQGAPLIGIIGAPALGLVWRGLVGRGAERLSIAAKSFAEPIHTRSLPKRGEPWVAAVSRSHADSRTEGFIAARAGAIRNALGSAVKFGRVAEGQADIYPRLAPTSEWDVAAGHALVTAAGGRITDAQGAPVRFGQGQTGFIVPEFIA
;
A
#
# COMPACT_ATOMS: atom_id res chain seq x y z
N MET A 1 -2.63 20.55 -11.02
CA MET A 1 -3.37 19.27 -11.01
C MET A 1 -2.68 18.37 -12.03
N ILE A 2 -2.28 17.17 -11.64
CA ILE A 2 -1.68 16.20 -12.57
C ILE A 2 -2.80 15.62 -13.43
N ASP A 3 -2.65 15.71 -14.73
CA ASP A 3 -3.56 15.07 -15.69
C ASP A 3 -3.18 13.59 -15.95
N SER A 4 -4.04 12.87 -16.68
CA SER A 4 -3.85 11.45 -16.96
C SER A 4 -2.60 11.14 -17.79
N ASN A 5 -2.12 12.07 -18.64
CA ASN A 5 -0.93 11.86 -19.44
C ASN A 5 0.33 12.02 -18.59
N ALA A 6 0.42 13.10 -17.82
CA ALA A 6 1.50 13.31 -16.85
C ALA A 6 1.58 12.17 -15.83
N ALA A 7 0.43 11.66 -15.35
CA ALA A 7 0.39 10.51 -14.47
C ALA A 7 0.94 9.24 -15.14
N THR A 8 0.69 9.04 -16.43
CA THR A 8 1.23 7.90 -17.19
C THR A 8 2.76 7.98 -17.32
N GLU A 9 3.30 9.16 -17.59
CA GLU A 9 4.75 9.39 -17.70
C GLU A 9 5.47 9.17 -16.36
N LEU A 10 4.79 9.39 -15.23
CA LEU A 10 5.35 9.18 -13.91
C LEU A 10 5.41 7.70 -13.49
N LEU A 11 4.61 6.81 -14.08
CA LEU A 11 4.44 5.44 -13.59
C LEU A 11 5.76 4.65 -13.57
N GLU A 12 6.55 4.70 -14.66
CA GLU A 12 7.84 4.02 -14.73
C GLU A 12 8.92 4.62 -13.81
N PRO A 13 9.15 5.94 -13.79
CA PRO A 13 10.09 6.53 -12.84
C PRO A 13 9.76 6.24 -11.37
N LEU A 14 8.48 6.32 -10.99
CA LEU A 14 8.03 6.01 -9.63
C LEU A 14 8.20 4.51 -9.29
N THR A 15 7.92 3.61 -10.25
CA THR A 15 8.19 2.18 -10.09
C THR A 15 9.67 1.93 -9.83
N GLY A 16 10.55 2.60 -10.57
CA GLY A 16 11.99 2.54 -10.36
C GLY A 16 12.43 3.04 -8.99
N LEU A 17 11.76 4.06 -8.41
CA LEU A 17 12.01 4.51 -7.03
C LEU A 17 11.66 3.41 -6.02
N VAL A 18 10.48 2.80 -6.14
CA VAL A 18 10.02 1.73 -5.25
C VAL A 18 10.95 0.51 -5.31
N ILE A 19 11.41 0.13 -6.49
CA ILE A 19 12.37 -0.99 -6.65
C ILE A 19 13.70 -0.66 -5.97
N ARG A 20 14.24 0.55 -6.14
CA ARG A 20 15.50 0.96 -5.48
C ARG A 20 15.36 1.03 -3.96
N ALA A 21 14.24 1.54 -3.45
CA ALA A 21 13.95 1.55 -2.02
C ALA A 21 13.89 0.12 -1.47
N GLY A 22 13.20 -0.78 -2.15
CA GLY A 22 13.14 -2.20 -1.79
C GLY A 22 14.52 -2.88 -1.78
N ALA A 23 15.38 -2.56 -2.75
CA ALA A 23 16.75 -3.08 -2.78
C ALA A 23 17.58 -2.57 -1.59
N ALA A 24 17.39 -1.31 -1.18
CA ALA A 24 18.06 -0.76 0.00
C ALA A 24 17.60 -1.44 1.30
N ILE A 25 16.30 -1.76 1.43
CA ILE A 25 15.79 -2.53 2.57
C ILE A 25 16.48 -3.90 2.64
N LEU A 26 16.54 -4.62 1.52
CA LEU A 26 17.17 -5.95 1.46
C LEU A 26 18.69 -5.92 1.73
N ALA A 27 19.36 -4.80 1.54
CA ALA A 27 20.77 -4.63 1.83
C ALA A 27 21.07 -4.41 3.33
N VAL A 28 20.07 -4.06 4.15
CA VAL A 28 20.23 -3.91 5.59
C VAL A 28 20.31 -5.28 6.24
N ASN A 29 21.34 -5.50 7.05
CA ASN A 29 21.47 -6.73 7.84
C ASN A 29 20.57 -6.67 9.08
N PRO A 30 19.51 -7.50 9.19
CA PRO A 30 18.61 -7.46 10.34
C PRO A 30 19.29 -7.72 11.69
N ALA A 31 20.41 -8.47 11.70
CA ALA A 31 21.13 -8.80 12.93
C ALA A 31 22.02 -7.65 13.46
N ALA A 32 22.29 -6.64 12.62
CA ALA A 32 23.18 -5.51 12.94
C ALA A 32 22.48 -4.15 12.85
N MET A 33 21.19 -4.10 12.53
CA MET A 33 20.46 -2.84 12.35
C MET A 33 20.11 -2.17 13.68
N GLY A 34 20.12 -0.84 13.68
CA GLY A 34 19.51 -0.05 14.75
C GLY A 34 17.99 -0.20 14.73
N ILE A 35 17.40 -0.42 15.90
CA ILE A 35 15.94 -0.40 16.09
C ILE A 35 15.63 0.67 17.11
N VAL A 36 14.81 1.65 16.72
CA VAL A 36 14.34 2.71 17.61
C VAL A 36 12.83 2.61 17.72
N GLY A 37 12.29 2.66 18.94
CA GLY A 37 10.84 2.69 19.15
C GLY A 37 10.27 4.08 18.82
N LYS A 38 9.24 4.14 17.99
CA LYS A 38 8.44 5.36 17.79
C LYS A 38 7.57 5.64 19.03
N ARG A 39 6.97 6.83 19.11
CA ARG A 39 6.10 7.22 20.24
C ARG A 39 4.86 6.35 20.39
N ASP A 40 4.38 5.75 19.30
CA ASP A 40 3.27 4.81 19.25
C ASP A 40 3.66 3.35 19.54
N GLY A 41 4.94 3.10 19.85
CA GLY A 41 5.49 1.77 20.13
C GLY A 41 5.84 0.94 18.89
N SER A 42 5.66 1.47 17.68
CA SER A 42 6.12 0.80 16.45
C SER A 42 7.65 0.91 16.33
N PRO A 43 8.34 -0.09 15.77
CA PRO A 43 9.78 0.01 15.49
C PRO A 43 10.02 0.86 14.23
N VAL A 44 11.11 1.62 14.23
CA VAL A 44 11.74 2.14 13.02
C VAL A 44 13.15 1.60 12.94
N THR A 45 13.58 1.23 11.76
CA THR A 45 14.89 0.64 11.52
C THR A 45 15.71 1.45 10.53
N ASP A 46 17.00 1.14 10.41
CA ASP A 46 17.85 1.72 9.37
C ASP A 46 17.31 1.44 7.96
N ALA A 47 16.53 0.36 7.78
CA ALA A 47 15.91 0.02 6.52
C ALA A 47 14.78 1.00 6.14
N ASP A 48 13.93 1.38 7.10
CA ASP A 48 12.88 2.39 6.92
C ASP A 48 13.50 3.71 6.46
N LEU A 49 14.54 4.17 7.17
CA LEU A 49 15.22 5.45 6.89
C LEU A 49 15.96 5.44 5.54
N ALA A 50 16.57 4.31 5.18
CA ALA A 50 17.25 4.18 3.89
C ALA A 50 16.27 4.23 2.72
N ALA A 51 15.15 3.53 2.83
CA ALA A 51 14.09 3.54 1.84
C ALA A 51 13.42 4.93 1.72
N ASP A 52 13.09 5.57 2.86
CA ASP A 52 12.51 6.91 2.90
C ASP A 52 13.39 7.95 2.20
N ARG A 53 14.72 7.92 2.46
CA ARG A 53 15.66 8.83 1.82
C ARG A 53 15.66 8.68 0.30
N ILE A 54 15.72 7.43 -0.21
CA ILE A 54 15.72 7.15 -1.66
C ILE A 54 14.46 7.70 -2.32
N ILE A 55 13.30 7.45 -1.71
CA ILE A 55 12.01 7.89 -2.25
C ILE A 55 11.93 9.42 -2.23
N ALA A 56 12.25 10.04 -1.11
CA ALA A 56 12.17 11.50 -0.97
C ALA A 56 13.10 12.25 -1.93
N GLU A 57 14.38 11.83 -2.03
CA GLU A 57 15.32 12.42 -2.98
C GLU A 57 14.89 12.19 -4.44
N GLY A 58 14.31 11.02 -4.73
CA GLY A 58 13.79 10.71 -6.05
C GLY A 58 12.58 11.57 -6.42
N LEU A 59 11.60 11.71 -5.52
CA LEU A 59 10.43 12.56 -5.73
C LEU A 59 10.81 14.04 -5.87
N ALA A 60 11.75 14.52 -5.04
CA ALA A 60 12.24 15.90 -5.13
C ALA A 60 12.92 16.23 -6.48
N ARG A 61 13.49 15.22 -7.16
CA ARG A 61 14.06 15.38 -8.52
C ARG A 61 13.02 15.26 -9.62
N LEU A 62 12.04 14.34 -9.46
CA LEU A 62 11.05 14.05 -10.49
C LEU A 62 9.92 15.09 -10.53
N VAL A 63 9.44 15.48 -9.36
CA VAL A 63 8.23 16.33 -9.21
C VAL A 63 8.36 17.24 -7.98
N PRO A 64 9.33 18.18 -7.97
CA PRO A 64 9.67 19.01 -6.82
C PRO A 64 8.51 19.87 -6.31
N GLU A 65 7.50 20.12 -7.16
CA GLU A 65 6.32 20.94 -6.85
C GLU A 65 5.23 20.16 -6.09
N ILE A 66 5.38 18.80 -5.96
CA ILE A 66 4.37 17.98 -5.31
C ILE A 66 4.81 17.62 -3.89
N SER A 67 3.97 17.96 -2.93
CA SER A 67 4.22 17.65 -1.52
C SER A 67 4.27 16.15 -1.26
N VAL A 68 5.12 15.73 -0.32
CA VAL A 68 5.27 14.34 0.11
C VAL A 68 4.93 14.20 1.58
N VAL A 69 4.02 13.30 1.90
CA VAL A 69 3.71 12.84 3.25
C VAL A 69 4.24 11.44 3.40
N SER A 70 5.27 11.25 4.21
CA SER A 70 5.88 9.97 4.52
C SER A 70 5.64 9.63 5.99
N GLU A 71 5.43 8.36 6.29
CA GLU A 71 5.33 7.86 7.67
C GLU A 71 6.49 8.33 8.54
N GLU A 72 7.73 8.35 7.99
CA GLU A 72 8.93 8.72 8.75
C GLU A 72 9.09 10.23 8.97
N ARG A 73 8.25 11.05 8.31
CA ARG A 73 8.32 12.52 8.34
C ARG A 73 7.01 13.19 8.75
N VAL A 74 6.01 12.44 9.09
CA VAL A 74 4.64 12.94 9.34
C VAL A 74 4.52 14.01 10.42
N GLN A 75 5.48 14.10 11.35
CA GLN A 75 5.50 15.12 12.41
C GLN A 75 5.51 16.57 11.89
N LEU A 76 5.83 16.77 10.61
CA LEU A 76 5.86 18.07 9.95
C LEU A 76 4.54 18.43 9.24
N ALA A 77 3.62 17.48 9.09
CA ALA A 77 2.42 17.61 8.29
C ALA A 77 1.15 17.78 9.13
N LYS A 78 0.88 18.99 9.60
CA LYS A 78 -0.38 19.32 10.33
C LYS A 78 -1.47 19.89 9.42
N ILE A 79 -1.35 19.81 8.09
CA ILE A 79 -2.23 20.50 7.15
C ILE A 79 -3.00 19.49 6.31
N ALA A 80 -4.31 19.70 6.15
CA ALA A 80 -5.09 18.97 5.15
C ALA A 80 -4.56 19.30 3.76
N TYR A 81 -4.13 18.28 3.03
CA TYR A 81 -3.60 18.45 1.67
C TYR A 81 -4.74 18.62 0.68
N ARG A 82 -4.73 19.74 -0.03
CA ARG A 82 -5.62 20.00 -1.17
C ARG A 82 -4.79 19.93 -2.45
N GLY A 83 -5.35 19.36 -3.50
CA GLY A 83 -4.65 19.18 -4.79
C GLY A 83 -3.97 17.83 -4.89
N SER A 84 -2.73 17.79 -5.39
CA SER A 84 -1.96 16.56 -5.55
C SER A 84 -0.84 16.46 -4.52
N PHE A 85 -0.63 15.28 -3.95
CA PHE A 85 0.45 14.99 -3.00
C PHE A 85 0.76 13.48 -3.01
N PHE A 86 1.96 13.12 -2.55
CA PHE A 86 2.33 11.73 -2.36
C PHE A 86 2.07 11.28 -0.92
N LEU A 87 1.58 10.05 -0.79
CA LEU A 87 1.59 9.27 0.45
C LEU A 87 2.59 8.14 0.31
N VAL A 88 3.49 8.01 1.29
CA VAL A 88 4.60 7.06 1.25
C VAL A 88 4.67 6.31 2.57
N ASP A 89 4.70 4.99 2.49
CA ASP A 89 5.18 4.12 3.54
C ASP A 89 6.47 3.46 3.04
N PRO A 90 7.63 3.87 3.55
CA PRO A 90 8.91 3.35 3.09
C PRO A 90 9.13 1.87 3.40
N LEU A 91 8.56 1.37 4.51
CA LEU A 91 8.61 -0.02 4.93
C LEU A 91 7.37 -0.41 5.74
N ASP A 92 6.26 -0.68 5.05
CA ASP A 92 5.08 -1.28 5.69
C ASP A 92 5.40 -2.72 6.09
N GLY A 93 5.12 -3.03 7.34
CA GLY A 93 5.44 -4.34 7.92
C GLY A 93 6.84 -4.40 8.52
N THR A 94 7.30 -3.36 9.19
CA THR A 94 8.59 -3.36 9.93
C THR A 94 8.69 -4.53 10.91
N LYS A 95 7.57 -4.93 11.53
CA LYS A 95 7.52 -6.12 12.41
C LYS A 95 7.79 -7.43 11.66
N GLU A 96 7.26 -7.56 10.45
CA GLU A 96 7.51 -8.70 9.56
C GLU A 96 8.97 -8.73 9.12
N PHE A 97 9.53 -7.58 8.76
CA PHE A 97 10.94 -7.44 8.39
C PHE A 97 11.87 -7.85 9.54
N VAL A 98 11.67 -7.29 10.73
CA VAL A 98 12.45 -7.61 11.94
C VAL A 98 12.33 -9.09 12.32
N ALA A 99 11.16 -9.70 12.09
CA ALA A 99 10.93 -11.12 12.32
C ALA A 99 11.48 -12.05 11.22
N GLY A 100 12.18 -11.51 10.21
CA GLY A 100 12.75 -12.28 9.09
C GLY A 100 11.69 -12.85 8.13
N ARG A 101 10.51 -12.27 8.07
CA ARG A 101 9.45 -12.66 7.14
C ARG A 101 9.56 -11.89 5.84
N ASN A 102 9.06 -12.49 4.75
CA ASN A 102 9.17 -11.91 3.40
C ASN A 102 8.01 -10.98 3.01
N GLU A 103 7.04 -10.77 3.90
CA GLU A 103 5.81 -10.03 3.61
C GLU A 103 5.84 -8.61 4.18
N PHE A 104 6.80 -7.83 3.73
CA PHE A 104 6.89 -6.39 3.94
C PHE A 104 6.91 -5.67 2.59
N THR A 105 6.45 -4.42 2.55
CA THR A 105 6.28 -3.68 1.30
C THR A 105 6.77 -2.25 1.39
N VAL A 106 7.08 -1.68 0.23
CA VAL A 106 7.24 -0.24 0.00
C VAL A 106 5.98 0.26 -0.68
N ASN A 107 5.27 1.20 -0.08
CA ASN A 107 4.03 1.72 -0.63
C ASN A 107 4.20 3.18 -1.05
N LEU A 108 3.86 3.47 -2.31
CA LEU A 108 3.89 4.82 -2.87
C LEU A 108 2.59 5.11 -3.60
N ALA A 109 1.91 6.18 -3.23
CA ALA A 109 0.69 6.63 -3.88
C ALA A 109 0.76 8.11 -4.27
N LEU A 110 0.27 8.44 -5.46
CA LEU A 110 -0.08 9.80 -5.84
C LEU A 110 -1.57 9.98 -5.58
N VAL A 111 -1.90 10.91 -4.71
CA VAL A 111 -3.29 11.29 -4.40
C VAL A 111 -3.60 12.61 -5.09
N THR A 112 -4.77 12.73 -5.69
CA THR A 112 -5.29 13.97 -6.26
C THR A 112 -6.73 14.19 -5.83
N GLN A 113 -7.06 15.39 -5.35
CA GLN A 113 -8.41 15.74 -4.87
C GLN A 113 -8.97 14.76 -3.81
N GLY A 114 -8.08 14.23 -2.96
CA GLY A 114 -8.45 13.29 -1.90
C GLY A 114 -8.74 11.86 -2.37
N ALA A 115 -8.42 11.51 -3.62
CA ALA A 115 -8.51 10.16 -4.16
C ALA A 115 -7.16 9.70 -4.73
N PRO A 116 -6.70 8.47 -4.42
CA PRO A 116 -5.48 7.92 -5.00
C PRO A 116 -5.64 7.69 -6.51
N LEU A 117 -4.68 8.20 -7.29
CA LEU A 117 -4.62 8.11 -8.75
C LEU A 117 -3.60 7.05 -9.20
N ILE A 118 -2.39 7.08 -8.63
CA ILE A 118 -1.34 6.08 -8.86
C ILE A 118 -1.10 5.33 -7.56
N GLY A 119 -0.97 4.01 -7.64
CA GLY A 119 -0.53 3.17 -6.53
C GLY A 119 0.55 2.20 -6.98
N ILE A 120 1.64 2.15 -6.21
CA ILE A 120 2.74 1.22 -6.45
C ILE A 120 3.09 0.55 -5.12
N ILE A 121 3.07 -0.78 -5.12
CA ILE A 121 3.41 -1.62 -3.97
C ILE A 121 4.57 -2.51 -4.40
N GLY A 122 5.74 -2.29 -3.83
CA GLY A 122 6.90 -3.16 -3.99
C GLY A 122 6.98 -4.16 -2.84
N ALA A 123 7.08 -5.44 -3.13
CA ALA A 123 7.34 -6.52 -2.16
C ALA A 123 8.72 -7.11 -2.45
N PRO A 124 9.81 -6.49 -1.97
CA PRO A 124 11.15 -6.76 -2.43
C PRO A 124 11.61 -8.19 -2.13
N ALA A 125 11.27 -8.74 -0.97
CA ALA A 125 11.62 -10.11 -0.62
C ALA A 125 10.82 -11.18 -1.39
N LEU A 126 9.66 -10.80 -1.96
CA LEU A 126 8.88 -11.64 -2.88
C LEU A 126 9.32 -11.45 -4.34
N GLY A 127 10.18 -10.48 -4.63
CA GLY A 127 10.60 -10.15 -5.99
C GLY A 127 9.48 -9.57 -6.85
N LEU A 128 8.45 -8.95 -6.26
CA LEU A 128 7.25 -8.49 -6.94
C LEU A 128 7.04 -6.99 -6.80
N VAL A 129 6.44 -6.40 -7.83
CA VAL A 129 5.83 -5.06 -7.77
C VAL A 129 4.45 -5.14 -8.37
N TRP A 130 3.46 -4.57 -7.69
CA TRP A 130 2.15 -4.28 -8.25
C TRP A 130 2.04 -2.77 -8.45
N ARG A 131 1.50 -2.35 -9.58
CA ARG A 131 1.26 -0.95 -9.88
C ARG A 131 -0.06 -0.74 -10.58
N GLY A 132 -0.70 0.40 -10.33
CA GLY A 132 -1.95 0.76 -10.94
C GLY A 132 -2.05 2.25 -11.19
N LEU A 133 -2.66 2.61 -12.32
CA LEU A 133 -3.08 3.96 -12.65
C LEU A 133 -4.60 3.91 -12.91
N VAL A 134 -5.36 4.57 -12.05
CA VAL A 134 -6.83 4.59 -12.13
C VAL A 134 -7.27 5.13 -13.49
N GLY A 135 -8.11 4.35 -14.17
CA GLY A 135 -8.58 4.62 -15.54
C GLY A 135 -7.66 4.11 -16.66
N ARG A 136 -6.51 3.50 -16.32
CA ARG A 136 -5.58 2.90 -17.31
C ARG A 136 -5.36 1.41 -17.10
N GLY A 137 -5.50 0.90 -15.87
CA GLY A 137 -5.32 -0.50 -15.53
C GLY A 137 -4.26 -0.74 -14.46
N ALA A 138 -4.09 -2.00 -14.10
CA ALA A 138 -3.11 -2.46 -13.13
C ALA A 138 -2.23 -3.57 -13.70
N GLU A 139 -1.02 -3.68 -13.19
CA GLU A 139 0.01 -4.61 -13.67
C GLU A 139 0.80 -5.19 -12.51
N ARG A 140 1.32 -6.41 -12.70
CA ARG A 140 2.30 -7.05 -11.85
C ARG A 140 3.63 -7.20 -12.59
N LEU A 141 4.73 -6.89 -11.91
CA LEU A 141 6.10 -7.06 -12.43
C LEU A 141 6.87 -8.02 -11.52
N SER A 142 7.75 -8.84 -12.14
CA SER A 142 8.78 -9.59 -11.43
C SER A 142 10.11 -8.83 -11.49
N ILE A 143 10.69 -8.53 -10.32
CA ILE A 143 11.96 -7.76 -10.23
C ILE A 143 13.11 -8.57 -10.86
N ALA A 144 13.15 -9.90 -10.64
CA ALA A 144 14.24 -10.75 -11.11
C ALA A 144 14.22 -11.01 -12.61
N ALA A 145 13.04 -11.05 -13.22
CA ALA A 145 12.92 -11.54 -14.59
C ALA A 145 13.21 -10.50 -15.67
N LYS A 146 13.43 -9.22 -15.35
CA LYS A 146 13.42 -8.09 -16.32
C LYS A 146 12.23 -8.19 -17.29
N SER A 147 11.16 -8.88 -16.84
CA SER A 147 10.07 -9.35 -17.68
C SER A 147 9.00 -8.27 -17.83
N PHE A 148 8.24 -8.43 -18.89
CA PHE A 148 7.10 -7.56 -19.19
C PHE A 148 6.14 -7.46 -18.01
N ALA A 149 5.57 -6.28 -17.83
CA ALA A 149 4.47 -6.07 -16.90
C ALA A 149 3.27 -6.92 -17.36
N GLU A 150 2.76 -7.74 -16.44
CA GLU A 150 1.57 -8.56 -16.69
C GLU A 150 0.33 -7.78 -16.26
N PRO A 151 -0.64 -7.54 -17.17
CA PRO A 151 -1.93 -6.96 -16.76
C PRO A 151 -2.61 -7.85 -15.73
N ILE A 152 -3.17 -7.22 -14.69
CA ILE A 152 -3.90 -7.90 -13.63
C ILE A 152 -5.30 -7.30 -13.45
N HIS A 153 -6.22 -8.13 -13.02
CA HIS A 153 -7.60 -7.75 -12.74
C HIS A 153 -8.12 -8.43 -11.49
N THR A 154 -8.99 -7.73 -10.77
CA THR A 154 -9.78 -8.37 -9.71
C THR A 154 -10.67 -9.46 -10.31
N ARG A 155 -10.97 -10.47 -9.53
CA ARG A 155 -11.91 -11.52 -9.97
C ARG A 155 -13.36 -11.16 -9.63
N SER A 156 -14.30 -11.81 -10.30
CA SER A 156 -15.71 -11.71 -9.96
C SER A 156 -15.95 -12.22 -8.53
N LEU A 157 -16.90 -11.58 -7.83
CA LEU A 157 -17.29 -12.04 -6.51
C LEU A 157 -17.83 -13.48 -6.54
N PRO A 158 -17.62 -14.26 -5.49
CA PRO A 158 -18.11 -15.63 -5.39
C PRO A 158 -19.63 -15.70 -5.56
N LYS A 159 -20.10 -16.73 -6.26
CA LYS A 159 -21.54 -17.00 -6.38
C LYS A 159 -22.11 -17.47 -5.03
N ARG A 160 -23.43 -17.45 -4.93
CA ARG A 160 -24.10 -17.95 -3.72
C ARG A 160 -23.73 -19.41 -3.45
N GLY A 161 -23.15 -19.67 -2.27
CA GLY A 161 -22.70 -20.99 -1.87
C GLY A 161 -21.22 -21.28 -2.14
N GLU A 162 -20.53 -20.43 -2.88
CA GLU A 162 -19.07 -20.53 -3.04
C GLU A 162 -18.36 -19.84 -1.85
N PRO A 163 -17.24 -20.39 -1.38
CA PRO A 163 -16.49 -19.79 -0.28
C PRO A 163 -15.80 -18.49 -0.75
N TRP A 164 -15.82 -17.47 0.12
CA TRP A 164 -15.04 -16.27 -0.05
C TRP A 164 -13.58 -16.52 0.34
N VAL A 165 -12.63 -15.99 -0.42
CA VAL A 165 -11.22 -15.92 -0.02
C VAL A 165 -10.94 -14.52 0.52
N ALA A 166 -10.78 -14.42 1.83
CA ALA A 166 -10.48 -13.17 2.52
C ALA A 166 -8.96 -13.04 2.78
N ALA A 167 -8.32 -12.02 2.23
CA ALA A 167 -7.00 -11.61 2.67
C ALA A 167 -7.15 -10.95 4.06
N VAL A 168 -6.38 -11.44 5.04
CA VAL A 168 -6.46 -10.95 6.42
C VAL A 168 -5.09 -10.56 6.94
N SER A 169 -5.04 -9.60 7.87
CA SER A 169 -3.79 -9.25 8.52
C SER A 169 -3.31 -10.38 9.42
N ARG A 170 -2.05 -10.77 9.30
CA ARG A 170 -1.43 -11.76 10.20
C ARG A 170 -1.20 -11.19 11.60
N SER A 171 -0.83 -9.92 11.69
CA SER A 171 -0.32 -9.30 12.92
C SER A 171 -1.33 -8.38 13.61
N HIS A 172 -2.45 -8.04 12.95
CA HIS A 172 -3.45 -7.10 13.46
C HIS A 172 -4.85 -7.69 13.28
N ALA A 173 -5.20 -8.64 14.16
CA ALA A 173 -6.57 -9.15 14.26
C ALA A 173 -7.43 -8.18 15.09
N ASP A 174 -8.64 -7.91 14.63
CA ASP A 174 -9.65 -7.16 15.38
C ASP A 174 -11.01 -7.86 15.30
N SER A 175 -11.82 -7.72 16.35
CA SER A 175 -13.08 -8.45 16.49
C SER A 175 -14.13 -8.06 15.45
N ARG A 176 -14.12 -6.81 14.96
CA ARG A 176 -15.06 -6.35 13.93
C ARG A 176 -14.75 -6.99 12.59
N THR A 177 -13.46 -7.01 12.19
CA THR A 177 -13.00 -7.69 10.97
C THR A 177 -13.29 -9.18 11.05
N GLU A 178 -13.00 -9.82 12.19
CA GLU A 178 -13.31 -11.26 12.38
C GLU A 178 -14.81 -11.54 12.29
N GLY A 179 -15.65 -10.74 12.91
CA GLY A 179 -17.11 -10.85 12.80
C GLY A 179 -17.62 -10.67 11.37
N PHE A 180 -17.05 -9.71 10.63
CA PHE A 180 -17.39 -9.48 9.22
C PHE A 180 -17.04 -10.69 8.33
N ILE A 181 -15.90 -11.33 8.56
CA ILE A 181 -15.51 -12.53 7.81
C ILE A 181 -16.36 -13.73 8.23
N ALA A 182 -16.61 -13.91 9.54
CA ALA A 182 -17.41 -15.02 10.05
C ALA A 182 -18.85 -15.04 9.55
N ALA A 183 -19.40 -13.86 9.23
CA ALA A 183 -20.73 -13.73 8.60
C ALA A 183 -20.79 -14.31 7.17
N ARG A 184 -19.64 -14.63 6.55
CA ARG A 184 -19.52 -15.28 5.25
C ARG A 184 -19.20 -16.75 5.44
N ALA A 185 -20.23 -17.59 5.52
CA ALA A 185 -20.09 -19.03 5.79
C ALA A 185 -19.08 -19.68 4.84
N GLY A 186 -18.12 -20.42 5.42
CA GLY A 186 -17.08 -21.13 4.66
C GLY A 186 -15.96 -20.23 4.14
N ALA A 187 -15.85 -18.96 4.56
CA ALA A 187 -14.78 -18.07 4.13
C ALA A 187 -13.38 -18.63 4.45
N ILE A 188 -12.55 -18.68 3.44
CA ILE A 188 -11.14 -19.10 3.53
C ILE A 188 -10.30 -17.87 3.90
N ARG A 189 -9.54 -17.97 4.99
CA ARG A 189 -8.64 -16.91 5.43
C ARG A 189 -7.24 -17.09 4.85
N ASN A 190 -6.78 -16.10 4.10
CA ASN A 190 -5.40 -16.02 3.62
C ASN A 190 -4.65 -14.95 4.46
N ALA A 191 -3.91 -15.41 5.48
CA ALA A 191 -3.18 -14.55 6.40
C ALA A 191 -1.88 -14.07 5.77
N LEU A 192 -1.79 -12.76 5.52
CA LEU A 192 -0.66 -12.10 4.85
C LEU A 192 -0.21 -10.87 5.65
N GLY A 193 1.07 -10.51 5.50
CA GLY A 193 1.61 -9.27 6.03
C GLY A 193 1.38 -8.09 5.08
N SER A 194 1.45 -6.87 5.63
CA SER A 194 1.61 -5.63 4.89
C SER A 194 0.61 -5.40 3.75
N ALA A 195 0.93 -4.53 2.79
CA ALA A 195 0.12 -4.22 1.62
C ALA A 195 0.10 -5.35 0.55
N VAL A 196 0.81 -6.48 0.76
CA VAL A 196 0.69 -7.68 -0.09
C VAL A 196 -0.78 -8.10 -0.26
N LYS A 197 -1.62 -7.90 0.75
CA LYS A 197 -3.06 -8.18 0.71
C LYS A 197 -3.80 -7.46 -0.42
N PHE A 198 -3.46 -6.20 -0.69
CA PHE A 198 -4.01 -5.45 -1.82
C PHE A 198 -3.55 -6.03 -3.17
N GLY A 199 -2.28 -6.45 -3.27
CA GLY A 199 -1.77 -7.13 -4.45
C GLY A 199 -2.56 -8.40 -4.75
N ARG A 200 -2.88 -9.21 -3.72
CA ARG A 200 -3.65 -10.44 -3.88
C ARG A 200 -5.10 -10.21 -4.30
N VAL A 201 -5.73 -9.13 -3.84
CA VAL A 201 -7.06 -8.72 -4.33
C VAL A 201 -6.96 -8.24 -5.78
N ALA A 202 -5.99 -7.37 -6.10
CA ALA A 202 -5.84 -6.79 -7.43
C ALA A 202 -5.55 -7.84 -8.53
N GLU A 203 -4.82 -8.91 -8.21
CA GLU A 203 -4.52 -10.01 -9.14
C GLU A 203 -5.53 -11.18 -9.08
N GLY A 204 -6.66 -11.01 -8.37
CA GLY A 204 -7.74 -11.99 -8.32
C GLY A 204 -7.46 -13.23 -7.49
N GLN A 205 -6.46 -13.21 -6.59
CA GLN A 205 -6.15 -14.32 -5.68
C GLN A 205 -6.94 -14.27 -4.37
N ALA A 206 -7.52 -13.11 -4.05
CA ALA A 206 -8.47 -12.94 -2.96
C ALA A 206 -9.70 -12.17 -3.46
N ASP A 207 -10.84 -12.40 -2.81
CA ASP A 207 -12.11 -11.73 -3.13
C ASP A 207 -12.26 -10.44 -2.37
N ILE A 208 -11.68 -10.36 -1.17
CA ILE A 208 -11.92 -9.28 -0.24
C ILE A 208 -10.74 -9.10 0.72
N TYR A 209 -10.47 -7.85 1.08
CA TYR A 209 -9.60 -7.51 2.20
C TYR A 209 -10.31 -6.51 3.11
N PRO A 210 -10.98 -7.00 4.17
CA PRO A 210 -11.58 -6.13 5.19
C PRO A 210 -10.56 -5.75 6.24
N ARG A 211 -10.57 -4.48 6.66
CA ARG A 211 -9.91 -3.99 7.86
C ARG A 211 -10.84 -2.97 8.53
N LEU A 212 -11.50 -3.41 9.62
CA LEU A 212 -12.48 -2.61 10.36
C LEU A 212 -11.88 -2.00 11.63
N ALA A 213 -10.56 -1.87 11.63
CA ALA A 213 -9.77 -1.17 12.64
C ALA A 213 -8.97 -0.03 11.98
N PRO A 214 -8.69 1.06 12.72
CA PRO A 214 -7.94 2.19 12.17
C PRO A 214 -6.56 1.81 11.65
N THR A 215 -6.13 2.50 10.58
CA THR A 215 -4.78 2.40 10.02
C THR A 215 -4.40 3.73 9.39
N SER A 216 -3.14 3.90 9.03
CA SER A 216 -2.67 5.13 8.42
C SER A 216 -3.05 5.21 6.95
N GLU A 217 -3.20 6.45 6.43
CA GLU A 217 -3.51 6.66 5.01
C GLU A 217 -2.44 6.08 4.08
N TRP A 218 -1.16 6.13 4.45
CA TRP A 218 -0.05 5.60 3.65
C TRP A 218 -0.03 4.06 3.57
N ASP A 219 -0.64 3.34 4.53
CA ASP A 219 -0.83 1.89 4.47
C ASP A 219 -1.86 1.50 3.38
N VAL A 220 -2.79 2.42 3.04
CA VAL A 220 -3.98 2.12 2.24
C VAL A 220 -3.94 2.73 0.84
N ALA A 221 -3.38 3.94 0.70
CA ALA A 221 -3.52 4.73 -0.53
C ALA A 221 -2.98 4.03 -1.79
N ALA A 222 -1.81 3.39 -1.71
CA ALA A 222 -1.24 2.64 -2.84
C ALA A 222 -2.13 1.45 -3.22
N GLY A 223 -2.60 0.70 -2.22
CA GLY A 223 -3.54 -0.41 -2.41
C GLY A 223 -4.88 0.04 -2.98
N HIS A 224 -5.37 1.21 -2.56
CA HIS A 224 -6.62 1.78 -3.06
C HIS A 224 -6.53 2.06 -4.57
N ALA A 225 -5.48 2.76 -5.02
CA ALA A 225 -5.30 3.03 -6.44
C ALA A 225 -5.11 1.73 -7.24
N LEU A 226 -4.31 0.78 -6.73
CA LEU A 226 -4.04 -0.50 -7.35
C LEU A 226 -5.32 -1.32 -7.57
N VAL A 227 -6.10 -1.55 -6.51
CA VAL A 227 -7.35 -2.32 -6.58
C VAL A 227 -8.37 -1.64 -7.48
N THR A 228 -8.49 -0.31 -7.40
CA THR A 228 -9.39 0.46 -8.27
C THR A 228 -8.96 0.35 -9.75
N ALA A 229 -7.66 0.45 -10.03
CA ALA A 229 -7.13 0.29 -11.38
C ALA A 229 -7.32 -1.13 -11.93
N ALA A 230 -7.31 -2.15 -11.06
CA ALA A 230 -7.58 -3.55 -11.40
C ALA A 230 -9.08 -3.86 -11.60
N GLY A 231 -9.98 -2.88 -11.47
CA GLY A 231 -11.43 -3.05 -11.64
C GLY A 231 -12.21 -3.33 -10.36
N GLY A 232 -11.55 -3.31 -9.21
CA GLY A 232 -12.19 -3.42 -7.90
C GLY A 232 -12.61 -2.06 -7.33
N ARG A 233 -12.97 -2.05 -6.05
CA ARG A 233 -13.29 -0.83 -5.31
C ARG A 233 -12.89 -0.95 -3.85
N ILE A 234 -12.63 0.19 -3.22
CA ILE A 234 -12.39 0.28 -1.78
C ILE A 234 -13.37 1.30 -1.18
N THR A 235 -14.07 0.87 -0.13
CA THR A 235 -15.06 1.69 0.59
C THR A 235 -14.89 1.51 2.09
N ASP A 236 -15.52 2.36 2.88
CA ASP A 236 -15.78 2.04 4.28
C ASP A 236 -16.84 0.93 4.44
N ALA A 237 -17.16 0.56 5.68
CA ALA A 237 -18.14 -0.50 5.95
C ALA A 237 -19.58 -0.12 5.55
N GLN A 238 -19.88 1.16 5.34
CA GLN A 238 -21.17 1.68 4.88
C GLN A 238 -21.24 1.82 3.36
N GLY A 239 -20.14 1.52 2.64
CA GLY A 239 -20.05 1.63 1.19
C GLY A 239 -19.69 3.04 0.70
N ALA A 240 -19.33 3.97 1.59
CA ALA A 240 -18.89 5.30 1.22
C ALA A 240 -17.40 5.31 0.79
N PRO A 241 -17.00 6.20 -0.12
CA PRO A 241 -15.61 6.30 -0.58
C PRO A 241 -14.66 6.70 0.56
N VAL A 242 -13.52 6.00 0.68
CA VAL A 242 -12.43 6.40 1.55
C VAL A 242 -11.76 7.67 0.99
N ARG A 243 -11.50 8.67 1.86
CA ARG A 243 -10.88 9.93 1.50
C ARG A 243 -9.51 10.07 2.14
N PHE A 244 -8.59 10.72 1.42
CA PHE A 244 -7.19 10.86 1.77
C PHE A 244 -6.77 12.33 1.90
N GLY A 245 -5.66 12.60 2.59
CA GLY A 245 -5.17 13.95 2.85
C GLY A 245 -5.76 14.57 4.13
N GLN A 246 -6.26 13.74 5.04
CA GLN A 246 -6.91 14.16 6.27
C GLN A 246 -5.91 14.43 7.41
N GLY A 247 -4.89 15.27 7.16
CA GLY A 247 -3.86 15.59 8.15
C GLY A 247 -4.38 16.13 9.47
N GLN A 248 -5.58 16.74 9.50
CA GLN A 248 -6.23 17.22 10.71
C GLN A 248 -6.61 16.07 11.67
N THR A 249 -6.89 14.89 11.15
CA THR A 249 -7.19 13.66 11.90
C THR A 249 -5.98 12.73 12.01
N GLY A 250 -4.77 13.20 11.69
CA GLY A 250 -3.53 12.44 11.79
C GLY A 250 -3.34 11.43 10.66
N PHE A 251 -3.95 11.64 9.50
CA PHE A 251 -3.87 10.74 8.33
C PHE A 251 -4.39 9.33 8.65
N ILE A 252 -5.53 9.23 9.33
CA ILE A 252 -6.13 7.95 9.73
C ILE A 252 -7.28 7.58 8.79
N VAL A 253 -7.25 6.34 8.28
CA VAL A 253 -8.38 5.64 7.68
C VAL A 253 -9.03 4.82 8.80
N PRO A 254 -10.28 5.15 9.20
CA PRO A 254 -10.94 4.47 10.32
C PRO A 254 -11.18 2.98 10.05
N GLU A 255 -11.57 2.66 8.83
CA GLU A 255 -11.85 1.31 8.37
C GLU A 255 -11.94 1.28 6.84
N PHE A 256 -11.77 0.10 6.24
CA PHE A 256 -12.02 -0.10 4.82
C PHE A 256 -12.35 -1.56 4.48
N ILE A 257 -12.96 -1.73 3.30
CA ILE A 257 -13.20 -3.02 2.64
C ILE A 257 -12.75 -2.87 1.19
N ALA A 258 -11.76 -3.67 0.81
CA ALA A 258 -11.25 -3.76 -0.55
C ALA A 258 -11.74 -5.02 -1.24
#